data_2c32468acea7610e20f90182c671699b
#
_entry.id   2c32468acea7610e20f90182c671699b
#
_cell.length_a   1.000
_cell.length_b   1.000
_cell.length_c   1.000
_cell.angle_alpha   90.00
_cell.angle_beta   90.00
_cell.angle_gamma   90.00
#
_symmetry.space_group_name_H-M   'P 1'
#
loop_
_entity.id
_entity.type
_entity.pdbx_description
1 polymer ?
#
loop_
_entity_poly.entity_id
_entity_poly.type
_entity_poly.pdbx_seq_one_letter_code
_entity_poly.pdbx_strand_id
1 'polypeptide(L)'
;MSLKPKKSLGQNFLIDKNIINKIMCAADIGSSDAILEIGPGTGNLTKFIVSQKPKKIYLVEKDENLANALEKIYSNQINIIKKDILKIPYKFYSGKKFLILGNLPYNISTKILSEWCLNKSLNVSKMILMFQKEVAERILANVHSKEYSRIT
;
A
#
# COMPACT_ATOMS: atom_id res chain seq x y z
N MET A 1 -0.43 20.93 -13.56
CA MET A 1 0.78 20.96 -12.70
C MET A 1 1.40 19.57 -12.65
N SER A 2 2.66 19.43 -12.99
CA SER A 2 3.38 18.16 -12.85
C SER A 2 3.64 17.89 -11.38
N LEU A 3 3.01 16.86 -10.81
CA LEU A 3 3.24 16.39 -9.44
C LEU A 3 4.61 15.70 -9.39
N LYS A 4 5.62 16.37 -8.83
CA LYS A 4 6.97 15.80 -8.65
C LYS A 4 7.05 15.04 -7.32
N PRO A 5 7.78 13.89 -7.27
CA PRO A 5 8.00 13.16 -6.03
C PRO A 5 8.72 14.02 -4.98
N LYS A 6 8.24 14.00 -3.75
CA LYS A 6 8.88 14.65 -2.60
C LYS A 6 9.85 13.70 -1.92
N LYS A 7 11.16 13.96 -2.02
CA LYS A 7 12.21 13.14 -1.37
C LYS A 7 12.02 13.04 0.15
N SER A 8 11.56 14.12 0.79
CA SER A 8 11.29 14.16 2.23
C SER A 8 10.19 13.17 2.68
N LEU A 9 9.32 12.73 1.76
CA LEU A 9 8.27 11.74 2.03
C LEU A 9 8.63 10.34 1.51
N GLY A 10 9.85 10.14 0.99
CA GLY A 10 10.28 8.87 0.40
C GLY A 10 9.47 8.44 -0.82
N GLN A 11 8.86 9.40 -1.51
CA GLN A 11 7.97 9.11 -2.64
C GLN A 11 8.75 8.57 -3.83
N ASN A 12 8.31 7.40 -4.32
CA ASN A 12 8.78 6.79 -5.55
C ASN A 12 7.55 6.30 -6.34
N PHE A 13 7.16 7.03 -7.37
CA PHE A 13 5.92 6.71 -8.08
C PHE A 13 6.10 5.45 -8.93
N LEU A 14 5.20 4.51 -8.76
CA LEU A 14 5.14 3.31 -9.58
C LEU A 14 4.58 3.67 -10.97
N ILE A 15 5.43 3.58 -11.99
CA ILE A 15 5.07 3.91 -13.39
C ILE A 15 5.19 2.72 -14.34
N ASP A 16 5.92 1.67 -13.94
CA ASP A 16 6.14 0.49 -14.77
C ASP A 16 4.88 -0.37 -14.83
N LYS A 17 4.31 -0.45 -16.04
CA LYS A 17 3.09 -1.22 -16.30
C LYS A 17 3.28 -2.72 -16.09
N ASN A 18 4.48 -3.27 -16.33
CA ASN A 18 4.74 -4.69 -16.13
C ASN A 18 4.72 -5.03 -14.64
N ILE A 19 5.27 -4.16 -13.80
CA ILE A 19 5.21 -4.32 -12.34
C ILE A 19 3.77 -4.17 -11.85
N ILE A 20 3.03 -3.17 -12.33
CA ILE A 20 1.61 -3.01 -12.00
C ILE A 20 0.82 -4.28 -12.37
N ASN A 21 1.00 -4.82 -13.57
CA ASN A 21 0.32 -6.04 -13.99
C ASN A 21 0.68 -7.23 -13.10
N LYS A 22 1.94 -7.40 -12.70
CA LYS A 22 2.35 -8.45 -11.74
C LYS A 22 1.66 -8.29 -10.40
N ILE A 23 1.56 -7.07 -9.89
CA ILE A 23 0.84 -6.77 -8.64
C ILE A 23 -0.63 -7.13 -8.78
N MET A 24 -1.28 -6.73 -9.87
CA MET A 24 -2.70 -6.99 -10.11
C MET A 24 -2.99 -8.49 -10.26
N CYS A 25 -2.13 -9.24 -10.99
CA CYS A 25 -2.25 -10.70 -11.09
C CYS A 25 -2.09 -11.37 -9.71
N ALA A 26 -1.12 -10.94 -8.92
CA ALA A 26 -0.91 -11.47 -7.56
C ALA A 26 -2.05 -11.08 -6.62
N ALA A 27 -2.65 -9.91 -6.80
CA ALA A 27 -3.75 -9.43 -6.00
C ALA A 27 -5.02 -10.26 -6.21
N ASP A 28 -5.32 -10.61 -7.46
CA ASP A 28 -6.50 -11.39 -7.82
C ASP A 28 -7.78 -10.83 -7.20
N ILE A 29 -8.02 -9.54 -7.51
CA ILE A 29 -9.08 -8.75 -6.87
C ILE A 29 -10.45 -9.22 -7.34
N GLY A 30 -11.29 -9.64 -6.40
CA GLY A 30 -12.69 -9.98 -6.62
C GLY A 30 -13.66 -8.85 -6.27
N SER A 31 -14.90 -8.96 -6.78
CA SER A 31 -15.96 -7.97 -6.53
C SER A 31 -16.41 -7.88 -5.06
N SER A 32 -16.09 -8.86 -4.23
CA SER A 32 -16.39 -8.88 -2.79
C SER A 32 -15.30 -8.24 -1.92
N ASP A 33 -14.12 -7.95 -2.49
CA ASP A 33 -12.97 -7.48 -1.73
C ASP A 33 -13.11 -6.02 -1.27
N ALA A 34 -12.55 -5.76 -0.10
CA ALA A 34 -12.25 -4.41 0.35
C ALA A 34 -10.74 -4.17 0.22
N ILE A 35 -10.37 -3.22 -0.61
CA ILE A 35 -8.97 -2.90 -0.90
C ILE A 35 -8.50 -1.77 0.00
N LEU A 36 -7.31 -1.91 0.55
CA LEU A 36 -6.58 -0.84 1.22
C LEU A 36 -5.27 -0.58 0.45
N GLU A 37 -5.20 0.50 -0.29
CA GLU A 37 -3.98 0.94 -0.96
C GLU A 37 -3.25 1.96 -0.10
N ILE A 38 -1.95 1.73 0.15
CA ILE A 38 -1.09 2.62 0.92
C ILE A 38 -0.13 3.34 0.00
N GLY A 39 -0.13 4.67 0.10
CA GLY A 39 0.71 5.52 -0.71
C GLY A 39 0.38 5.44 -2.20
N PRO A 40 -0.88 5.68 -2.61
CA PRO A 40 -1.30 5.62 -4.02
C PRO A 40 -0.53 6.60 -4.92
N GLY A 41 0.04 7.65 -4.34
CA GLY A 41 0.82 8.64 -5.07
C GLY A 41 0.01 9.31 -6.18
N THR A 42 0.45 9.14 -7.41
CA THR A 42 -0.26 9.68 -8.60
C THR A 42 -1.44 8.81 -9.06
N GLY A 43 -1.72 7.69 -8.38
CA GLY A 43 -2.85 6.82 -8.67
C GLY A 43 -2.65 5.83 -9.82
N ASN A 44 -1.40 5.57 -10.19
CA ASN A 44 -1.11 4.63 -11.28
C ASN A 44 -1.59 3.21 -10.98
N LEU A 45 -1.41 2.71 -9.75
CA LEU A 45 -1.95 1.43 -9.32
C LEU A 45 -3.46 1.54 -9.03
N THR A 46 -3.90 2.63 -8.40
CA THR A 46 -5.31 2.93 -8.11
C THR A 46 -6.21 2.77 -9.33
N LYS A 47 -5.76 3.28 -10.50
CA LYS A 47 -6.49 3.16 -11.76
C LYS A 47 -6.85 1.70 -12.10
N PHE A 48 -5.91 0.79 -11.92
CA PHE A 48 -6.12 -0.63 -12.19
C PHE A 48 -7.00 -1.29 -11.11
N ILE A 49 -6.84 -0.88 -9.84
CA ILE A 49 -7.71 -1.35 -8.74
C ILE A 49 -9.17 -0.96 -9.02
N VAL A 50 -9.42 0.29 -9.37
CA VAL A 50 -10.78 0.78 -9.68
C VAL A 50 -11.40 0.01 -10.86
N SER A 51 -10.61 -0.33 -11.88
CA SER A 51 -11.10 -1.09 -13.03
C SER A 51 -11.57 -2.51 -12.70
N GLN A 52 -11.10 -3.11 -11.58
CA GLN A 52 -11.57 -4.43 -11.10
C GLN A 52 -12.92 -4.36 -10.37
N LYS A 53 -13.44 -3.16 -10.09
CA LYS A 53 -14.72 -2.95 -9.41
C LYS A 53 -14.88 -3.73 -8.10
N PRO A 54 -13.91 -3.65 -7.17
CA PRO A 54 -14.04 -4.29 -5.87
C PRO A 54 -15.18 -3.67 -5.05
N LYS A 55 -15.60 -4.35 -3.98
CA LYS A 55 -16.68 -3.88 -3.11
C LYS A 55 -16.42 -2.50 -2.50
N LYS A 56 -15.17 -2.24 -2.07
CA LYS A 56 -14.76 -0.96 -1.50
C LYS A 56 -13.28 -0.72 -1.75
N ILE A 57 -12.92 0.55 -1.94
CA ILE A 57 -11.52 0.99 -2.07
C ILE A 57 -11.25 2.06 -1.02
N TYR A 58 -10.23 1.85 -0.22
CA TYR A 58 -9.69 2.80 0.72
C TYR A 58 -8.26 3.16 0.28
N LEU A 59 -7.97 4.44 0.18
CA LEU A 59 -6.65 4.97 -0.13
C LEU A 59 -6.12 5.71 1.09
N VAL A 60 -4.90 5.42 1.51
CA VAL A 60 -4.22 6.17 2.58
C VAL A 60 -3.07 6.93 1.96
N GLU A 61 -3.20 8.25 1.91
CA GLU A 61 -2.18 9.16 1.36
C GLU A 61 -1.88 10.28 2.35
N LYS A 62 -0.59 10.46 2.62
CA LYS A 62 -0.12 11.49 3.55
C LYS A 62 0.04 12.85 2.89
N ASP A 63 0.34 12.87 1.59
CA ASP A 63 0.45 14.11 0.82
C ASP A 63 -0.95 14.59 0.42
N GLU A 64 -1.40 15.71 1.04
CA GLU A 64 -2.72 16.26 0.80
C GLU A 64 -2.95 16.66 -0.66
N ASN A 65 -1.91 17.11 -1.38
CA ASN A 65 -2.05 17.50 -2.79
C ASN A 65 -2.36 16.29 -3.67
N LEU A 66 -1.65 15.16 -3.43
CA LEU A 66 -1.91 13.90 -4.12
C LEU A 66 -3.28 13.34 -3.75
N ALA A 67 -3.61 13.35 -2.46
CA ALA A 67 -4.91 12.91 -1.98
C ALA A 67 -6.07 13.69 -2.62
N ASN A 68 -5.97 15.04 -2.65
CA ASN A 68 -6.97 15.90 -3.27
C ASN A 68 -7.09 15.65 -4.79
N ALA A 69 -5.98 15.38 -5.47
CA ALA A 69 -5.99 15.05 -6.90
C ALA A 69 -6.73 13.73 -7.16
N LEU A 70 -6.47 12.69 -6.36
CA LEU A 70 -7.14 11.40 -6.46
C LEU A 70 -8.64 11.50 -6.15
N GLU A 71 -9.01 12.29 -5.13
CA GLU A 71 -10.40 12.52 -4.76
C GLU A 71 -11.19 13.17 -5.89
N LYS A 72 -10.58 14.13 -6.61
CA LYS A 72 -11.17 14.75 -7.79
C LYS A 72 -11.36 13.79 -8.97
N ILE A 73 -10.40 12.86 -9.16
CA ILE A 73 -10.44 11.91 -10.29
C ILE A 73 -11.47 10.81 -10.05
N TYR A 74 -11.53 10.27 -8.83
CA TYR A 74 -12.30 9.06 -8.54
C TYR A 74 -13.58 9.31 -7.73
N SER A 75 -13.75 10.52 -7.16
CA SER A 75 -14.93 10.98 -6.40
C SER A 75 -15.58 9.88 -5.54
N ASN A 76 -16.75 9.37 -5.96
CA ASN A 76 -17.54 8.40 -5.20
C ASN A 76 -17.04 6.94 -5.29
N GLN A 77 -15.99 6.66 -6.06
CA GLN A 77 -15.46 5.29 -6.23
C GLN A 77 -14.47 4.88 -5.14
N ILE A 78 -13.92 5.85 -4.41
CA ILE A 78 -12.89 5.63 -3.40
C ILE A 78 -13.24 6.29 -2.06
N ASN A 79 -12.66 5.76 -0.99
CA ASN A 79 -12.64 6.40 0.33
C ASN A 79 -11.20 6.83 0.61
N ILE A 80 -10.91 8.13 0.54
CA ILE A 80 -9.55 8.61 0.78
C ILE A 80 -9.35 9.05 2.22
N ILE A 81 -8.22 8.66 2.79
CA ILE A 81 -7.80 8.97 4.16
C ILE A 81 -6.50 9.78 4.06
N LYS A 82 -6.61 11.09 4.28
CA LYS A 82 -5.51 12.05 4.19
C LYS A 82 -4.69 12.04 5.48
N LYS A 83 -3.99 10.93 5.75
CA LYS A 83 -3.21 10.70 6.98
C LYS A 83 -1.97 9.87 6.71
N ASP A 84 -1.04 9.97 7.65
CA ASP A 84 0.04 9.01 7.77
C ASP A 84 -0.53 7.64 8.18
N ILE A 85 -0.16 6.57 7.46
CA ILE A 85 -0.62 5.21 7.74
C ILE A 85 -0.34 4.78 9.18
N LEU A 86 0.80 5.21 9.74
CA LEU A 86 1.20 4.91 11.12
C LEU A 86 0.33 5.62 12.18
N LYS A 87 -0.49 6.60 11.77
CA LYS A 87 -1.41 7.35 12.66
C LYS A 87 -2.86 6.91 12.52
N ILE A 88 -3.14 5.88 11.73
CA ILE A 88 -4.49 5.35 11.58
C ILE A 88 -4.79 4.44 12.77
N PRO A 89 -5.85 4.74 13.55
CA PRO A 89 -6.17 3.93 14.72
C PRO A 89 -6.64 2.53 14.30
N TYR A 90 -6.26 1.52 15.06
CA TYR A 90 -6.61 0.12 14.77
C TYR A 90 -8.13 -0.13 14.68
N LYS A 91 -8.93 0.68 15.35
CA LYS A 91 -10.41 0.66 15.23
C LYS A 91 -10.88 0.82 13.76
N PHE A 92 -10.11 1.48 12.91
CA PHE A 92 -10.41 1.61 11.48
C PHE A 92 -10.45 0.24 10.78
N TYR A 93 -9.60 -0.69 11.20
CA TYR A 93 -9.47 -2.01 10.60
C TYR A 93 -10.47 -3.02 11.16
N SER A 94 -11.05 -2.75 12.32
CA SER A 94 -11.96 -3.65 13.02
C SER A 94 -13.20 -3.99 12.19
N GLY A 95 -13.55 -5.27 12.15
CA GLY A 95 -14.72 -5.76 11.43
C GLY A 95 -14.60 -5.73 9.89
N LYS A 96 -13.42 -5.38 9.35
CA LYS A 96 -13.16 -5.35 7.91
C LYS A 96 -12.06 -6.34 7.57
N LYS A 97 -12.24 -7.09 6.49
CA LYS A 97 -11.19 -7.94 5.92
C LYS A 97 -10.61 -7.22 4.71
N PHE A 98 -9.32 -6.89 4.76
CA PHE A 98 -8.66 -6.14 3.70
C PHE A 98 -7.75 -7.02 2.84
N LEU A 99 -7.74 -6.73 1.54
CA LEU A 99 -6.62 -7.00 0.66
C LEU A 99 -5.80 -5.70 0.60
N ILE A 100 -4.53 -5.77 1.01
CA ILE A 100 -3.66 -4.61 1.16
C ILE A 100 -2.66 -4.56 0.01
N LEU A 101 -2.59 -3.39 -0.63
CA LEU A 101 -1.64 -3.09 -1.69
C LEU A 101 -0.83 -1.86 -1.30
N GLY A 102 0.46 -1.85 -1.60
CA GLY A 102 1.24 -0.67 -1.31
C GLY A 102 2.61 -0.62 -1.96
N ASN A 103 2.93 0.56 -2.47
CA ASN A 103 4.28 0.97 -2.79
C ASN A 103 4.81 1.79 -1.61
N LEU A 104 5.31 1.09 -0.59
CA LEU A 104 5.64 1.70 0.71
C LEU A 104 6.82 2.67 0.61
N PRO A 105 6.72 3.83 1.26
CA PRO A 105 7.88 4.71 1.46
C PRO A 105 9.01 3.97 2.17
N TYR A 106 10.23 4.13 1.67
CA TYR A 106 11.39 3.35 2.12
C TYR A 106 11.70 3.49 3.61
N ASN A 107 11.54 4.70 4.14
CA ASN A 107 11.84 5.02 5.53
C ASN A 107 10.85 4.43 6.55
N ILE A 108 9.72 3.91 6.10
CA ILE A 108 8.68 3.36 6.99
C ILE A 108 8.27 1.93 6.64
N SER A 109 8.78 1.37 5.54
CA SER A 109 8.35 0.06 5.03
C SER A 109 8.51 -1.07 6.04
N THR A 110 9.65 -1.16 6.70
CA THR A 110 9.94 -2.20 7.71
C THR A 110 9.09 -2.02 8.96
N LYS A 111 8.88 -0.76 9.37
CA LYS A 111 8.04 -0.44 10.52
C LYS A 111 6.58 -0.84 10.28
N ILE A 112 6.04 -0.48 9.12
CA ILE A 112 4.67 -0.87 8.72
C ILE A 112 4.53 -2.39 8.74
N LEU A 113 5.45 -3.11 8.10
CA LEU A 113 5.39 -4.56 8.03
C LEU A 113 5.43 -5.19 9.43
N SER A 114 6.39 -4.81 10.28
CA SER A 114 6.51 -5.38 11.63
C SER A 114 5.29 -5.08 12.51
N GLU A 115 4.77 -3.85 12.49
CA GLU A 115 3.59 -3.48 13.25
C GLU A 115 2.35 -4.27 12.79
N TRP A 116 2.23 -4.52 11.50
CA TRP A 116 1.07 -5.21 10.95
C TRP A 116 1.13 -6.73 11.15
N CYS A 117 2.30 -7.34 11.01
CA CYS A 117 2.46 -8.77 11.31
C CYS A 117 2.19 -9.09 12.79
N LEU A 118 2.50 -8.17 13.68
CA LEU A 118 2.29 -8.35 15.13
C LEU A 118 0.87 -8.01 15.58
N ASN A 119 0.09 -7.33 14.75
CA ASN A 119 -1.21 -6.82 15.16
C ASN A 119 -2.35 -7.79 14.86
N LYS A 120 -2.80 -8.49 15.88
CA LYS A 120 -3.93 -9.43 15.81
C LYS A 120 -5.28 -8.79 15.43
N SER A 121 -5.42 -7.46 15.55
CA SER A 121 -6.66 -6.75 15.19
C SER A 121 -6.77 -6.48 13.69
N LEU A 122 -5.69 -6.72 12.94
CA LEU A 122 -5.64 -6.52 11.50
C LEU A 122 -6.15 -7.78 10.80
N ASN A 123 -7.39 -7.74 10.31
CA ASN A 123 -7.93 -8.84 9.51
C ASN A 123 -7.55 -8.63 8.03
N VAL A 124 -6.54 -9.37 7.57
CA VAL A 124 -5.99 -9.23 6.22
C VAL A 124 -6.14 -10.54 5.47
N SER A 125 -6.72 -10.48 4.27
CA SER A 125 -6.78 -11.63 3.38
C SER A 125 -5.45 -11.87 2.65
N LYS A 126 -4.81 -10.78 2.22
CA LYS A 126 -3.56 -10.79 1.46
C LYS A 126 -2.87 -9.43 1.58
N MET A 127 -1.55 -9.42 1.65
CA MET A 127 -0.73 -8.20 1.53
C MET A 127 0.21 -8.34 0.34
N ILE A 128 0.21 -7.33 -0.54
CA ILE A 128 1.14 -7.22 -1.65
C ILE A 128 1.83 -5.87 -1.52
N LEU A 129 3.05 -5.92 -1.07
CA LEU A 129 3.83 -4.75 -0.71
C LEU A 129 5.11 -4.70 -1.52
N MET A 130 5.47 -3.53 -1.98
CA MET A 130 6.75 -3.28 -2.62
C MET A 130 7.77 -2.80 -1.59
N PHE A 131 8.96 -3.36 -1.67
CA PHE A 131 10.10 -2.97 -0.86
C PHE A 131 11.31 -2.69 -1.76
N GLN A 132 12.29 -1.96 -1.23
CA GLN A 132 13.62 -1.98 -1.83
C GLN A 132 14.17 -3.40 -1.83
N LYS A 133 14.98 -3.73 -2.84
CA LYS A 133 15.58 -5.06 -3.00
C LYS A 133 16.28 -5.54 -1.73
N GLU A 134 17.10 -4.69 -1.12
CA GLU A 134 17.86 -5.00 0.11
C GLU A 134 16.94 -5.31 1.29
N VAL A 135 15.80 -4.60 1.41
CA VAL A 135 14.81 -4.85 2.46
C VAL A 135 14.11 -6.19 2.21
N ALA A 136 13.72 -6.47 0.97
CA ALA A 136 13.10 -7.73 0.60
C ALA A 136 14.05 -8.92 0.84
N GLU A 137 15.33 -8.80 0.49
CA GLU A 137 16.36 -9.81 0.75
C GLU A 137 16.49 -10.13 2.25
N ARG A 138 16.44 -9.10 3.10
CA ARG A 138 16.45 -9.31 4.57
C ARG A 138 15.18 -9.99 5.08
N ILE A 139 14.00 -9.65 4.54
CA ILE A 139 12.73 -10.28 4.93
C ILE A 139 12.73 -11.77 4.55
N LEU A 140 13.32 -12.11 3.41
CA LEU A 140 13.34 -13.46 2.85
C LEU A 140 14.62 -14.25 3.19
N ALA A 141 15.50 -13.71 4.03
CA ALA A 141 16.79 -14.30 4.33
C ALA A 141 16.65 -15.65 5.03
N ASN A 142 17.54 -16.59 4.71
CA ASN A 142 17.63 -17.86 5.43
C ASN A 142 18.36 -17.68 6.75
N VAL A 143 18.04 -18.52 7.72
CA VAL A 143 18.77 -18.60 8.99
C VAL A 143 20.26 -18.83 8.70
N HIS A 144 21.12 -18.11 9.38
CA HIS A 144 22.59 -18.10 9.21
C HIS A 144 23.12 -17.46 7.91
N SER A 145 22.26 -16.87 7.06
CA SER A 145 22.75 -16.04 5.96
C SER A 145 23.22 -14.67 6.45
N LYS A 146 24.04 -13.97 5.65
CA LYS A 146 24.54 -12.62 5.96
C LYS A 146 23.42 -11.59 6.10
N GLU A 147 22.33 -11.78 5.38
CA GLU A 147 21.17 -10.90 5.32
C GLU A 147 20.19 -11.16 6.48
N TYR A 148 20.34 -12.28 7.20
CA TYR A 148 19.48 -12.63 8.33
C TYR A 148 19.48 -11.55 9.40
N SER A 149 18.33 -11.10 9.81
CA SER A 149 18.18 -9.97 10.70
C SER A 149 16.86 -10.03 11.49
N ARG A 150 16.66 -9.09 12.40
CA ARG A 150 15.45 -9.02 13.23
C ARG A 150 14.13 -8.98 12.44
N ILE A 151 14.16 -8.61 11.17
CA ILE A 151 12.95 -8.51 10.33
C ILE A 151 12.65 -9.81 9.57
N THR A 152 13.60 -10.73 9.52
CA THR A 152 13.43 -12.07 8.96
C THR A 152 12.54 -12.92 9.86
#